data_ca7c79c47c26a4e0101a0f6de89e4d47
#
_entry.id   ca7c79c47c26a4e0101a0f6de89e4d47
#
_cell.length_a   1.000
_cell.length_b   1.000
_cell.length_c   1.000
_cell.angle_alpha   90.00
_cell.angle_beta   90.00
_cell.angle_gamma   90.00
#
_symmetry.space_group_name_H-M   'P 1'
#
loop_
_entity.id
_entity.type
_entity.pdbx_description
1 polymer ?
#
loop_
_entity_poly.entity_id
_entity_poly.type
_entity_poly.pdbx_seq_one_letter_code
_entity_poly.pdbx_strand_id
1 'polypeptide(L)'
;MNVSFWDLAYISGFTPWDTKEPPKEIIEYLNKGKIKPCRTLDIGCGKGYLVRFLAKNGFDAYGIDISSVAIKIAIRDAMKEKVNAKFFNIDFTDTEKVKKLGKFKLITDIACYHSLRDDKRDFYVKSLDEITEKGSIFMIWAFGRGYWGPQGIDENELENKLSHIFKLIDKRGYNVHGRDSFFFVFEKIN
;
A
#
# COMPACT_ATOMS: atom_id res chain seq x y z
N MET A 1 -15.55 -20.33 -8.16
CA MET A 1 -14.75 -19.14 -7.75
C MET A 1 -13.40 -19.65 -7.34
N ASN A 2 -12.33 -19.21 -8.01
CA ASN A 2 -10.95 -19.58 -7.56
C ASN A 2 -10.63 -18.78 -6.32
N VAL A 3 -10.50 -19.46 -5.19
CA VAL A 3 -10.08 -18.87 -3.91
C VAL A 3 -8.58 -18.58 -4.00
N SER A 4 -8.17 -17.34 -3.82
CA SER A 4 -6.75 -16.96 -3.86
C SER A 4 -6.03 -17.42 -2.59
N PHE A 5 -4.68 -17.52 -2.65
CA PHE A 5 -3.86 -17.76 -1.45
C PHE A 5 -4.19 -16.75 -0.34
N TRP A 6 -4.36 -15.48 -0.70
CA TRP A 6 -4.70 -14.42 0.24
C TRP A 6 -6.09 -14.59 0.86
N ASP A 7 -7.10 -15.02 0.06
CA ASP A 7 -8.44 -15.32 0.61
C ASP A 7 -8.36 -16.42 1.67
N LEU A 8 -7.60 -17.51 1.41
CA LEU A 8 -7.41 -18.59 2.37
C LEU A 8 -6.78 -18.10 3.69
N ALA A 9 -5.77 -17.25 3.61
CA ALA A 9 -5.12 -16.66 4.78
C ALA A 9 -6.11 -15.84 5.63
N TYR A 10 -6.95 -15.01 4.99
CA TYR A 10 -7.97 -14.24 5.70
C TYR A 10 -9.11 -15.10 6.25
N ILE A 11 -9.50 -16.18 5.56
CA ILE A 11 -10.51 -17.15 6.05
C ILE A 11 -9.98 -17.89 7.28
N SER A 12 -8.72 -18.33 7.25
CA SER A 12 -8.11 -19.09 8.36
C SER A 12 -7.80 -18.20 9.58
N GLY A 13 -7.78 -16.88 9.41
CA GLY A 13 -7.36 -15.94 10.44
C GLY A 13 -5.84 -15.86 10.65
N PHE A 14 -5.05 -16.60 9.86
CA PHE A 14 -3.59 -16.52 9.91
C PHE A 14 -3.08 -15.38 9.03
N THR A 15 -3.03 -14.18 9.62
CA THR A 15 -2.61 -12.94 8.94
C THR A 15 -1.54 -12.21 9.77
N PRO A 16 -0.31 -12.77 9.88
CA PRO A 16 0.75 -12.22 10.75
C PRO A 16 1.24 -10.82 10.33
N TRP A 17 0.93 -10.39 9.11
CA TRP A 17 1.20 -9.04 8.59
C TRP A 17 0.17 -7.99 9.00
N ASP A 18 -0.96 -8.41 9.56
CA ASP A 18 -2.10 -7.55 9.84
C ASP A 18 -1.91 -6.85 11.19
N THR A 19 -1.28 -5.70 11.16
CA THR A 19 -1.07 -4.86 12.33
C THR A 19 -2.32 -4.02 12.60
N LYS A 20 -2.60 -3.75 13.88
CA LYS A 20 -3.73 -2.90 14.28
C LYS A 20 -3.32 -1.43 14.44
N GLU A 21 -2.13 -1.08 14.01
CA GLU A 21 -1.58 0.27 14.10
C GLU A 21 -1.00 0.70 12.76
N PRO A 22 -1.20 1.97 12.36
CA PRO A 22 -0.55 2.49 11.18
C PRO A 22 0.97 2.54 11.39
N PRO A 23 1.79 2.43 10.34
CA PRO A 23 3.23 2.62 10.46
C PRO A 23 3.56 3.94 11.14
N LYS A 24 4.52 3.90 12.07
CA LYS A 24 4.97 5.10 12.82
C LYS A 24 5.41 6.24 11.91
N GLU A 25 5.95 5.91 10.75
CA GLU A 25 6.40 6.87 9.74
C GLU A 25 5.22 7.66 9.16
N ILE A 26 4.09 7.01 8.90
CA ILE A 26 2.87 7.69 8.42
C ILE A 26 2.33 8.64 9.49
N ILE A 27 2.29 8.19 10.74
CA ILE A 27 1.90 9.03 11.90
C ILE A 27 2.84 10.24 12.02
N GLU A 28 4.16 10.02 11.90
CA GLU A 28 5.16 11.07 11.95
C GLU A 28 4.95 12.13 10.84
N TYR A 29 4.74 11.67 9.60
CA TYR A 29 4.51 12.56 8.46
C TYR A 29 3.21 13.35 8.61
N LEU A 30 2.16 12.74 9.13
CA LEU A 30 0.90 13.41 9.43
C LEU A 30 1.08 14.47 10.52
N ASN A 31 1.69 14.13 11.66
CA ASN A 31 1.90 15.03 12.79
C ASN A 31 2.81 16.22 12.45
N LYS A 32 3.79 16.02 11.56
CA LYS A 32 4.67 17.08 11.04
C LYS A 32 4.02 17.91 9.92
N GLY A 33 2.78 17.62 9.53
CA GLY A 33 2.09 18.30 8.44
C GLY A 33 2.71 18.09 7.06
N LYS A 34 3.56 17.07 6.90
CA LYS A 34 4.19 16.71 5.62
C LYS A 34 3.21 16.02 4.67
N ILE A 35 2.22 15.32 5.20
CA ILE A 35 1.03 14.87 4.50
C ILE A 35 -0.20 15.53 5.12
N LYS A 36 -1.16 15.91 4.26
CA LYS A 36 -2.39 16.60 4.67
C LYS A 36 -3.59 15.88 4.05
N PRO A 37 -4.80 16.07 4.63
CA PRO A 37 -6.02 15.51 4.07
C PRO A 37 -6.13 15.76 2.57
N CYS A 38 -6.21 14.67 1.82
CA CYS A 38 -6.30 14.62 0.38
C CYS A 38 -6.94 13.30 -0.05
N ARG A 39 -7.09 13.11 -1.36
CA ARG A 39 -7.53 11.82 -1.90
C ARG A 39 -6.37 10.84 -1.85
N THR A 40 -6.54 9.73 -1.11
CA THR A 40 -5.49 8.74 -0.82
C THR A 40 -5.91 7.32 -1.19
N LEU A 41 -4.95 6.51 -1.62
CA LEU A 41 -5.11 5.08 -1.90
C LEU A 41 -4.11 4.26 -1.10
N ASP A 42 -4.60 3.22 -0.43
CA ASP A 42 -3.80 2.17 0.19
C ASP A 42 -3.82 0.91 -0.68
N ILE A 43 -2.66 0.48 -1.17
CA ILE A 43 -2.49 -0.67 -2.06
C ILE A 43 -2.24 -1.92 -1.21
N GLY A 44 -3.03 -2.99 -1.44
CA GLY A 44 -2.97 -4.17 -0.60
C GLY A 44 -3.47 -3.89 0.81
N CYS A 45 -4.58 -3.15 0.91
CA CYS A 45 -5.07 -2.59 2.18
C CYS A 45 -5.50 -3.62 3.24
N GLY A 46 -5.55 -4.91 2.89
CA GLY A 46 -6.00 -5.98 3.78
C GLY A 46 -7.37 -5.68 4.41
N LYS A 47 -7.45 -5.78 5.72
CA LYS A 47 -8.66 -5.44 6.51
C LYS A 47 -8.94 -3.93 6.61
N GLY A 48 -8.19 -3.08 5.89
CA GLY A 48 -8.44 -1.66 5.72
C GLY A 48 -8.14 -0.81 6.97
N TYR A 49 -7.25 -1.24 7.84
CA TYR A 49 -6.94 -0.51 9.06
C TYR A 49 -6.37 0.89 8.77
N LEU A 50 -5.32 0.95 7.90
CA LEU A 50 -4.70 2.22 7.52
C LEU A 50 -5.69 3.14 6.79
N VAL A 51 -6.52 2.60 5.91
CA VAL A 51 -7.55 3.36 5.19
C VAL A 51 -8.53 4.01 6.17
N ARG A 52 -9.04 3.24 7.18
CA ARG A 52 -9.93 3.78 8.21
C ARG A 52 -9.24 4.83 9.09
N PHE A 53 -7.96 4.61 9.42
CA PHE A 53 -7.17 5.59 10.16
C PHE A 53 -7.05 6.91 9.38
N LEU A 54 -6.68 6.85 8.10
CA LEU A 54 -6.58 8.04 7.25
C LEU A 54 -7.93 8.75 7.09
N ALA A 55 -9.02 8.00 6.90
CA ALA A 55 -10.36 8.57 6.81
C ALA A 55 -10.78 9.31 8.11
N LYS A 56 -10.45 8.76 9.29
CA LYS A 56 -10.67 9.43 10.58
C LYS A 56 -9.86 10.72 10.72
N ASN A 57 -8.75 10.84 10.01
CA ASN A 57 -7.91 12.04 9.95
C ASN A 57 -8.26 12.97 8.77
N GLY A 58 -9.46 12.82 8.18
CA GLY A 58 -10.01 13.74 7.19
C GLY A 58 -9.61 13.47 5.74
N PHE A 59 -8.92 12.35 5.44
CA PHE A 59 -8.58 11.98 4.06
C PHE A 59 -9.80 11.40 3.33
N ASP A 60 -9.91 11.63 2.02
CA ASP A 60 -10.81 10.87 1.13
C ASP A 60 -10.14 9.54 0.80
N ALA A 61 -10.32 8.55 1.70
CA ALA A 61 -9.51 7.36 1.77
C ALA A 61 -10.13 6.17 1.03
N TYR A 62 -9.31 5.59 0.17
CA TYR A 62 -9.59 4.41 -0.65
C TYR A 62 -8.63 3.28 -0.28
N GLY A 63 -9.11 2.05 -0.34
CA GLY A 63 -8.29 0.85 -0.21
C GLY A 63 -8.60 -0.16 -1.29
N ILE A 64 -7.58 -0.81 -1.80
CA ILE A 64 -7.72 -1.94 -2.73
C ILE A 64 -6.96 -3.15 -2.23
N ASP A 65 -7.52 -4.33 -2.50
CA ASP A 65 -6.86 -5.61 -2.21
C ASP A 65 -7.33 -6.66 -3.22
N ILE A 66 -6.46 -7.60 -3.54
CA ILE A 66 -6.81 -8.75 -4.41
C ILE A 66 -7.71 -9.75 -3.68
N SER A 67 -7.67 -9.78 -2.35
CA SER A 67 -8.53 -10.65 -1.54
C SER A 67 -9.94 -10.07 -1.39
N SER A 68 -10.91 -10.76 -1.94
CA SER A 68 -12.32 -10.42 -1.75
C SER A 68 -12.78 -10.58 -0.29
N VAL A 69 -12.14 -11.47 0.45
CA VAL A 69 -12.41 -11.73 1.87
C VAL A 69 -11.91 -10.55 2.70
N ALA A 70 -10.69 -10.08 2.46
CA ALA A 70 -10.13 -8.91 3.13
C ALA A 70 -11.02 -7.67 2.93
N ILE A 71 -11.43 -7.41 1.69
CA ILE A 71 -12.30 -6.28 1.34
C ILE A 71 -13.66 -6.35 2.06
N LYS A 72 -14.28 -7.53 2.15
CA LYS A 72 -15.54 -7.70 2.92
C LYS A 72 -15.35 -7.36 4.39
N ILE A 73 -14.23 -7.79 4.97
CA ILE A 73 -13.87 -7.45 6.36
C ILE A 73 -13.67 -5.94 6.51
N ALA A 74 -12.91 -5.32 5.60
CA ALA A 74 -12.62 -3.88 5.62
C ALA A 74 -13.91 -3.04 5.56
N ILE A 75 -14.84 -3.38 4.66
CA ILE A 75 -16.15 -2.72 4.54
C ILE A 75 -16.96 -2.88 5.83
N ARG A 76 -17.07 -4.11 6.36
CA ARG A 76 -17.79 -4.39 7.61
C ARG A 76 -17.25 -3.54 8.77
N ASP A 77 -15.91 -3.49 8.89
CA ASP A 77 -15.27 -2.81 10.01
C ASP A 77 -15.38 -1.27 9.86
N ALA A 78 -15.32 -0.73 8.64
CA ALA A 78 -15.58 0.68 8.39
C ALA A 78 -17.04 1.08 8.73
N MET A 79 -18.02 0.26 8.37
CA MET A 79 -19.43 0.46 8.75
C MET A 79 -19.62 0.43 10.27
N LYS A 80 -19.01 -0.55 10.94
CA LYS A 80 -19.07 -0.68 12.41
C LYS A 80 -18.47 0.53 13.14
N GLU A 81 -17.37 1.06 12.59
CA GLU A 81 -16.69 2.24 13.11
C GLU A 81 -17.31 3.57 12.64
N LYS A 82 -18.33 3.53 11.75
CA LYS A 82 -18.98 4.70 11.13
C LYS A 82 -17.99 5.61 10.40
N VAL A 83 -17.01 4.99 9.72
CA VAL A 83 -15.96 5.70 8.96
C VAL A 83 -16.29 5.69 7.48
N ASN A 84 -16.23 6.84 6.82
CA ASN A 84 -16.41 6.96 5.37
C ASN A 84 -15.11 6.61 4.64
N ALA A 85 -14.87 5.31 4.45
CA ALA A 85 -13.75 4.75 3.70
C ALA A 85 -14.28 3.89 2.56
N LYS A 86 -13.58 3.86 1.42
CA LYS A 86 -14.02 3.18 0.20
C LYS A 86 -13.09 2.02 -0.11
N PHE A 87 -13.63 0.84 -0.37
CA PHE A 87 -12.85 -0.37 -0.59
C PHE A 87 -13.27 -1.10 -1.87
N PHE A 88 -12.27 -1.59 -2.63
CA PHE A 88 -12.52 -2.28 -3.89
C PHE A 88 -11.65 -3.54 -4.01
N ASN A 89 -12.25 -4.63 -4.50
CA ASN A 89 -11.52 -5.84 -4.82
C ASN A 89 -10.88 -5.70 -6.19
N ILE A 90 -9.61 -5.27 -6.23
CA ILE A 90 -8.85 -4.99 -7.45
C ILE A 90 -7.43 -5.51 -7.27
N ASP A 91 -6.93 -6.24 -8.29
CA ASP A 91 -5.51 -6.53 -8.44
C ASP A 91 -4.82 -5.25 -8.94
N PHE A 92 -3.86 -4.72 -8.16
CA PHE A 92 -3.17 -3.48 -8.53
C PHE A 92 -2.32 -3.63 -9.80
N THR A 93 -2.00 -4.83 -10.22
CA THR A 93 -1.31 -5.08 -11.50
C THR A 93 -2.25 -5.04 -12.72
N ASP A 94 -3.57 -4.96 -12.51
CA ASP A 94 -4.57 -4.72 -13.57
C ASP A 94 -4.72 -3.21 -13.82
N THR A 95 -3.79 -2.65 -14.60
CA THR A 95 -3.73 -1.20 -14.88
C THR A 95 -5.05 -0.65 -15.44
N GLU A 96 -5.79 -1.45 -16.25
CA GLU A 96 -7.06 -1.00 -16.83
C GLU A 96 -8.18 -0.83 -15.80
N LYS A 97 -8.15 -1.62 -14.72
CA LYS A 97 -9.08 -1.41 -13.60
C LYS A 97 -8.62 -0.31 -12.68
N VAL A 98 -7.32 -0.27 -12.40
CA VAL A 98 -6.73 0.70 -11.46
C VAL A 98 -6.91 2.14 -11.95
N LYS A 99 -6.67 2.42 -13.23
CA LYS A 99 -6.82 3.78 -13.79
C LYS A 99 -8.25 4.34 -13.71
N LYS A 100 -9.28 3.47 -13.64
CA LYS A 100 -10.69 3.91 -13.45
C LYS A 100 -10.95 4.52 -12.09
N LEU A 101 -10.08 4.28 -11.12
CA LEU A 101 -10.15 4.91 -9.81
C LEU A 101 -9.79 6.40 -9.86
N GLY A 102 -9.14 6.88 -10.92
CA GLY A 102 -8.67 8.26 -11.07
C GLY A 102 -7.37 8.54 -10.32
N LYS A 103 -7.02 9.80 -10.14
CA LYS A 103 -5.76 10.23 -9.55
C LYS A 103 -5.82 10.35 -8.02
N PHE A 104 -4.68 10.12 -7.38
CA PHE A 104 -4.49 10.23 -5.93
C PHE A 104 -3.26 11.09 -5.61
N LYS A 105 -3.36 11.87 -4.54
CA LYS A 105 -2.26 12.72 -4.05
C LYS A 105 -1.35 12.00 -3.05
N LEU A 106 -1.88 11.04 -2.32
CA LEU A 106 -1.13 10.19 -1.41
C LEU A 106 -1.43 8.74 -1.74
N ILE A 107 -0.38 7.96 -1.92
CA ILE A 107 -0.46 6.51 -2.12
C ILE A 107 0.36 5.84 -1.03
N THR A 108 -0.19 4.80 -0.42
CA THR A 108 0.50 3.96 0.55
C THR A 108 0.55 2.50 0.08
N ASP A 109 1.64 1.83 0.38
CA ASP A 109 1.81 0.38 0.23
C ASP A 109 2.53 -0.13 1.48
N ILE A 110 1.83 -0.86 2.32
CA ILE A 110 2.42 -1.44 3.51
C ILE A 110 2.42 -2.96 3.36
N ALA A 111 3.58 -3.49 2.93
CA ALA A 111 3.82 -4.91 2.77
C ALA A 111 3.08 -5.61 1.59
N CYS A 112 2.69 -4.87 0.55
CA CYS A 112 2.08 -5.45 -0.65
C CYS A 112 3.12 -5.72 -1.75
N TYR A 113 3.85 -4.70 -2.21
CA TYR A 113 4.81 -4.79 -3.34
C TYR A 113 5.84 -5.92 -3.17
N HIS A 114 6.41 -6.08 -1.98
CA HIS A 114 7.44 -7.08 -1.71
C HIS A 114 6.93 -8.53 -1.81
N SER A 115 5.62 -8.72 -1.84
CA SER A 115 4.97 -10.03 -2.03
C SER A 115 4.73 -10.37 -3.50
N LEU A 116 4.91 -9.39 -4.40
CA LEU A 116 4.73 -9.58 -5.83
C LEU A 116 5.91 -10.35 -6.43
N ARG A 117 5.59 -11.25 -7.36
CA ARG A 117 6.58 -11.85 -8.25
C ARG A 117 7.21 -10.79 -9.14
N ASP A 118 8.48 -10.97 -9.52
CA ASP A 118 9.25 -10.00 -10.30
C ASP A 118 8.56 -9.64 -11.64
N ASP A 119 7.91 -10.64 -12.29
CA ASP A 119 7.17 -10.45 -13.55
C ASP A 119 5.92 -9.55 -13.43
N LYS A 120 5.47 -9.26 -12.21
CA LYS A 120 4.32 -8.39 -11.92
C LYS A 120 4.71 -6.96 -11.53
N ARG A 121 5.96 -6.73 -11.17
CA ARG A 121 6.42 -5.44 -10.64
C ARG A 121 6.38 -4.31 -11.66
N ASP A 122 6.59 -4.60 -12.94
CA ASP A 122 6.49 -3.58 -14.00
C ASP A 122 5.03 -3.14 -14.24
N PHE A 123 4.06 -4.06 -14.12
CA PHE A 123 2.63 -3.69 -14.14
C PHE A 123 2.24 -2.85 -12.94
N TYR A 124 2.81 -3.15 -11.75
CA TYR A 124 2.62 -2.32 -10.56
C TYR A 124 3.11 -0.88 -10.78
N VAL A 125 4.34 -0.71 -11.31
CA VAL A 125 4.91 0.60 -11.62
C VAL A 125 4.05 1.35 -12.63
N LYS A 126 3.58 0.66 -13.69
CA LYS A 126 2.67 1.25 -14.68
C LYS A 126 1.35 1.72 -14.03
N SER A 127 0.75 0.90 -13.18
CA SER A 127 -0.47 1.27 -12.47
C SER A 127 -0.26 2.47 -11.55
N LEU A 128 0.89 2.52 -10.86
CA LEU A 128 1.25 3.64 -9.99
C LEU A 128 1.40 4.95 -10.79
N ASP A 129 2.01 4.91 -11.97
CA ASP A 129 2.13 6.06 -12.87
C ASP A 129 0.76 6.57 -13.32
N GLU A 130 -0.13 5.65 -13.72
CA GLU A 130 -1.48 5.98 -14.19
C GLU A 130 -2.37 6.66 -13.14
N ILE A 131 -2.17 6.40 -11.85
CA ILE A 131 -3.02 6.96 -10.78
C ILE A 131 -2.39 8.11 -10.01
N THR A 132 -1.20 8.54 -10.41
CA THR A 132 -0.48 9.65 -9.77
C THR A 132 -0.36 10.83 -10.71
N GLU A 133 -0.15 12.01 -10.16
CA GLU A 133 0.11 13.25 -10.87
C GLU A 133 1.26 13.99 -10.20
N LYS A 134 1.83 14.97 -10.87
CA LYS A 134 2.95 15.76 -10.34
C LYS A 134 2.71 16.21 -8.89
N GLY A 135 3.69 15.96 -8.03
CA GLY A 135 3.63 16.24 -6.59
C GLY A 135 2.83 15.22 -5.76
N SER A 136 2.34 14.13 -6.37
CA SER A 136 1.79 13.01 -5.58
C SER A 136 2.88 12.35 -4.75
N ILE A 137 2.54 11.96 -3.52
CA ILE A 137 3.45 11.28 -2.59
C ILE A 137 3.15 9.78 -2.59
N PHE A 138 4.17 8.97 -2.75
CA PHE A 138 4.10 7.51 -2.59
C PHE A 138 4.95 7.08 -1.40
N MET A 139 4.32 6.43 -0.43
CA MET A 139 4.95 5.88 0.77
C MET A 139 4.87 4.37 0.73
N ILE A 140 6.00 3.70 0.85
CA ILE A 140 6.04 2.24 0.82
C ILE A 140 6.93 1.67 1.92
N TRP A 141 6.41 0.64 2.60
CA TRP A 141 7.17 -0.20 3.50
C TRP A 141 7.30 -1.60 2.92
N ALA A 142 8.53 -2.11 2.82
CA ALA A 142 8.80 -3.41 2.23
C ALA A 142 9.90 -4.17 2.97
N PHE A 143 9.79 -5.51 3.04
CA PHE A 143 10.91 -6.36 3.43
C PHE A 143 11.97 -6.43 2.33
N GLY A 144 13.24 -6.44 2.73
CA GLY A 144 14.35 -6.86 1.90
C GLY A 144 14.23 -8.34 1.50
N ARG A 145 15.04 -8.82 0.56
CA ARG A 145 15.10 -10.26 0.23
C ARG A 145 15.50 -11.08 1.46
N GLY A 146 14.98 -12.29 1.56
CA GLY A 146 15.23 -13.15 2.71
C GLY A 146 14.87 -14.61 2.44
N TYR A 147 15.26 -15.49 3.37
CA TYR A 147 15.05 -16.94 3.24
C TYR A 147 13.64 -17.40 3.65
N TRP A 148 12.83 -16.53 4.23
CA TRP A 148 11.48 -16.84 4.71
C TRP A 148 10.50 -15.70 4.42
N GLY A 149 9.22 -16.04 4.32
CA GLY A 149 8.16 -15.05 4.10
C GLY A 149 8.03 -14.62 2.64
N PRO A 150 7.62 -13.38 2.37
CA PRO A 150 7.45 -12.87 1.01
C PRO A 150 8.79 -12.76 0.27
N GLN A 151 8.74 -12.65 -1.07
CA GLN A 151 9.91 -12.59 -1.93
C GLN A 151 10.90 -11.49 -1.54
N GLY A 152 10.39 -10.32 -1.09
CA GLY A 152 11.20 -9.18 -0.72
C GLY A 152 11.72 -8.39 -1.93
N ILE A 153 12.45 -7.32 -1.63
CA ILE A 153 13.06 -6.43 -2.63
C ILE A 153 14.56 -6.30 -2.39
N ASP A 154 15.31 -6.00 -3.45
CA ASP A 154 16.68 -5.51 -3.29
C ASP A 154 16.64 -4.04 -2.84
N GLU A 155 17.61 -3.61 -2.05
CA GLU A 155 17.60 -2.29 -1.41
C GLU A 155 17.39 -1.13 -2.39
N ASN A 156 17.99 -1.22 -3.59
CA ASN A 156 17.90 -0.16 -4.60
C ASN A 156 16.85 -0.42 -5.68
N GLU A 157 16.07 -1.50 -5.57
CA GLU A 157 15.13 -1.91 -6.62
C GLU A 157 14.08 -0.84 -6.90
N LEU A 158 13.43 -0.32 -5.84
CA LEU A 158 12.40 0.70 -5.99
C LEU A 158 12.95 2.01 -6.54
N GLU A 159 14.13 2.44 -6.08
CA GLU A 159 14.79 3.64 -6.60
C GLU A 159 15.06 3.51 -8.10
N ASN A 160 15.61 2.37 -8.53
CA ASN A 160 15.90 2.12 -9.93
C ASN A 160 14.63 2.07 -10.79
N LYS A 161 13.58 1.35 -10.33
CA LYS A 161 12.34 1.20 -11.10
C LYS A 161 11.52 2.48 -11.17
N LEU A 162 11.59 3.33 -10.16
CA LEU A 162 10.78 4.54 -10.05
C LEU A 162 11.49 5.82 -10.49
N SER A 163 12.81 5.81 -10.72
CA SER A 163 13.65 6.99 -10.98
C SER A 163 13.18 7.88 -12.13
N HIS A 164 12.50 7.32 -13.13
CA HIS A 164 12.00 8.07 -14.29
C HIS A 164 10.64 8.73 -14.07
N ILE A 165 9.94 8.38 -12.98
CA ILE A 165 8.60 8.92 -12.66
C ILE A 165 8.52 9.55 -11.27
N PHE A 166 9.41 9.16 -10.36
CA PHE A 166 9.43 9.65 -8.99
C PHE A 166 10.85 10.02 -8.53
N LYS A 167 10.91 10.99 -7.63
CA LYS A 167 12.13 11.36 -6.87
C LYS A 167 12.03 10.79 -5.47
N LEU A 168 13.09 10.12 -5.01
CA LEU A 168 13.20 9.70 -3.61
C LEU A 168 13.36 10.93 -2.71
N ILE A 169 12.55 11.01 -1.63
CA ILE A 169 12.59 12.10 -0.64
C ILE A 169 13.14 11.61 0.70
N ASP A 170 12.74 10.40 1.13
CA ASP A 170 13.17 9.82 2.41
C ASP A 170 13.33 8.31 2.25
N LYS A 171 14.37 7.76 2.91
CA LYS A 171 14.62 6.31 2.98
C LYS A 171 15.09 5.97 4.38
N ARG A 172 14.48 4.95 4.98
CA ARG A 172 14.83 4.46 6.31
C ARG A 172 14.97 2.94 6.25
N GLY A 173 16.03 2.43 6.83
CA GLY A 173 16.29 1.01 7.00
C GLY A 173 15.96 0.55 8.42
N TYR A 174 15.44 -0.66 8.53
CA TYR A 174 15.13 -1.33 9.79
C TYR A 174 15.56 -2.78 9.72
N ASN A 175 15.75 -3.41 10.87
CA ASN A 175 15.87 -4.86 10.96
C ASN A 175 14.68 -5.40 11.77
N VAL A 176 13.88 -6.24 11.14
CA VAL A 176 12.68 -6.85 11.73
C VAL A 176 12.89 -8.36 11.79
N HIS A 177 13.08 -8.88 12.99
CA HIS A 177 13.33 -10.30 13.24
C HIS A 177 14.48 -10.89 12.39
N GLY A 178 15.59 -10.13 12.29
CA GLY A 178 16.76 -10.57 11.52
C GLY A 178 16.65 -10.38 10.00
N ARG A 179 15.59 -9.73 9.52
CA ARG A 179 15.39 -9.40 8.11
C ARG A 179 15.37 -7.90 7.91
N ASP A 180 16.11 -7.42 6.93
CA ASP A 180 16.09 -6.03 6.56
C ASP A 180 14.71 -5.63 6.03
N SER A 181 14.33 -4.41 6.33
CA SER A 181 13.11 -3.80 5.82
C SER A 181 13.35 -2.32 5.60
N PHE A 182 12.60 -1.75 4.68
CA PHE A 182 12.82 -0.39 4.23
C PHE A 182 11.50 0.37 4.19
N PHE A 183 11.57 1.64 4.57
CA PHE A 183 10.50 2.59 4.33
C PHE A 183 11.02 3.67 3.38
N PHE A 184 10.30 3.89 2.29
CA PHE A 184 10.63 4.90 1.30
C PHE A 184 9.49 5.91 1.17
N VAL A 185 9.87 7.14 0.86
CA VAL A 185 8.94 8.20 0.45
C VAL A 185 9.42 8.77 -0.88
N PHE A 186 8.52 8.76 -1.85
CA PHE A 186 8.77 9.27 -3.18
C PHE A 186 7.80 10.41 -3.51
N GLU A 187 8.23 11.36 -4.34
CA GLU A 187 7.41 12.41 -4.92
C GLU A 187 7.37 12.28 -6.44
N LYS A 188 6.18 12.31 -7.03
CA LYS A 188 5.95 12.28 -8.47
C LYS A 188 6.52 13.54 -9.14
N ILE A 189 7.40 13.35 -10.15
CA ILE A 189 8.11 14.46 -10.82
C ILE A 189 7.43 14.98 -12.08
N ASN A 190 6.61 14.17 -12.77
CA ASN A 190 5.96 14.47 -14.05
C ASN A 190 4.44 14.40 -13.97
#